data_ecee950c6dd581eaf76129fa01d967c2
#
_entry.id   ecee950c6dd581eaf76129fa01d967c2
#
_cell.length_a   1.000
_cell.length_b   1.000
_cell.length_c   1.000
_cell.angle_alpha   90.00
_cell.angle_beta   90.00
_cell.angle_gamma   90.00
#
_symmetry.space_group_name_H-M   'P 1'
#
loop_
_entity.id
_entity.type
_entity.pdbx_description
1 polymer ?
#
loop_
_entity_poly.entity_id
_entity_poly.type
_entity_poly.pdbx_seq_one_letter_code
_entity_poly.pdbx_strand_id
1 'polypeptide(L)'
;MRQTILFWVRDHIALIAIGLFLAILGVAWLIFAAMRSYRGSDEVLRLRQRLYQLERETGLNRAFDPGPAVLPLRWIPAGGTATSSDGGCFLMMHASSPLQRKVVLTVRIDGLPTRTHHTFVLGQRIEFTGKSGVYTLEIHSMEKDRARAAVFLRSLHMGARAGDQA
;
A
#
# COMPACT_ATOMS: atom_id res chain seq x y z
N MET A 1 45.13 47.49 -5.21
CA MET A 1 44.16 46.39 -5.31
C MET A 1 43.98 45.52 -4.03
N ARG A 2 44.99 45.07 -3.34
CA ARG A 2 44.82 44.22 -2.12
C ARG A 2 44.12 44.97 -0.95
N GLN A 3 44.32 46.24 -0.76
CA GLN A 3 43.69 46.99 0.33
C GLN A 3 42.18 47.24 0.14
N THR A 4 41.74 47.39 -1.09
CA THR A 4 40.32 47.59 -1.41
C THR A 4 39.47 46.32 -1.15
N ILE A 5 40.03 45.13 -1.37
CA ILE A 5 39.38 43.86 -1.08
C ILE A 5 39.25 43.63 0.43
N LEU A 6 40.26 43.98 1.19
CA LEU A 6 40.23 43.82 2.66
C LEU A 6 39.21 44.75 3.33
N PHE A 7 39.04 45.98 2.81
CA PHE A 7 38.01 46.91 3.32
C PHE A 7 36.59 46.39 3.02
N TRP A 8 36.37 45.93 1.78
CA TRP A 8 35.10 45.39 1.35
C TRP A 8 34.69 44.15 2.18
N VAL A 9 35.61 43.24 2.45
CA VAL A 9 35.36 42.04 3.28
C VAL A 9 35.03 42.41 4.71
N ARG A 10 35.69 43.43 5.28
CA ARG A 10 35.43 43.90 6.65
C ARG A 10 34.02 44.50 6.81
N ASP A 11 33.56 45.23 5.81
CA ASP A 11 32.24 45.89 5.85
C ASP A 11 31.10 44.86 5.64
N HIS A 12 31.40 43.73 4.97
CA HIS A 12 30.39 42.70 4.68
C HIS A 12 30.52 41.44 5.57
N ILE A 13 31.45 41.43 6.52
CA ILE A 13 31.71 40.26 7.38
C ILE A 13 30.46 39.85 8.19
N ALA A 14 29.68 40.82 8.60
CA ALA A 14 28.43 40.58 9.32
C ALA A 14 27.37 39.93 8.43
N LEU A 15 27.26 40.35 7.17
CA LEU A 15 26.32 39.77 6.20
C LEU A 15 26.72 38.35 5.82
N ILE A 16 28.02 38.08 5.65
CA ILE A 16 28.56 36.75 5.36
C ILE A 16 28.33 35.82 6.56
N ALA A 17 28.55 36.29 7.76
CA ALA A 17 28.32 35.53 8.99
C ALA A 17 26.84 35.16 9.17
N ILE A 18 25.92 36.11 8.92
CA ILE A 18 24.47 35.88 8.94
C ILE A 18 24.07 34.85 7.88
N GLY A 19 24.57 34.98 6.66
CA GLY A 19 24.31 34.04 5.56
C GLY A 19 24.78 32.62 5.90
N LEU A 20 25.97 32.47 6.46
CA LEU A 20 26.51 31.19 6.89
C LEU A 20 25.67 30.56 8.02
N PHE A 21 25.27 31.36 9.00
CA PHE A 21 24.42 30.93 10.11
C PHE A 21 23.06 30.42 9.62
N LEU A 22 22.41 31.16 8.69
CA LEU A 22 21.14 30.73 8.11
C LEU A 22 21.28 29.46 7.27
N ALA A 23 22.40 29.29 6.56
CA ALA A 23 22.67 28.05 5.82
C ALA A 23 22.82 26.84 6.76
N ILE A 24 23.55 26.98 7.87
CA ILE A 24 23.70 25.95 8.90
C ILE A 24 22.35 25.59 9.51
N LEU A 25 21.55 26.59 9.87
CA LEU A 25 20.18 26.39 10.40
C LEU A 25 19.29 25.65 9.41
N GLY A 26 19.36 26.01 8.12
CA GLY A 26 18.62 25.33 7.06
C GLY A 26 18.98 23.85 6.91
N VAL A 27 20.29 23.53 6.94
CA VAL A 27 20.77 22.14 6.90
C VAL A 27 20.36 21.38 8.15
N ALA A 28 20.49 21.97 9.33
CA ALA A 28 20.06 21.35 10.59
C ALA A 28 18.55 21.05 10.59
N TRP A 29 17.73 21.96 10.06
CA TRP A 29 16.29 21.77 9.94
C TRP A 29 15.94 20.65 8.96
N LEU A 30 16.64 20.56 7.81
CA LEU A 30 16.47 19.46 6.84
C LEU A 30 16.82 18.09 7.44
N ILE A 31 17.91 18.01 8.20
CA ILE A 31 18.32 16.78 8.90
C ILE A 31 17.25 16.41 9.94
N PHE A 32 16.74 17.37 10.72
CA PHE A 32 15.70 17.13 11.71
C PHE A 32 14.38 16.67 11.08
N ALA A 33 13.97 17.29 9.95
CA ALA A 33 12.79 16.90 9.21
C ALA A 33 12.92 15.47 8.62
N ALA A 34 14.11 15.13 8.09
CA ALA A 34 14.41 13.78 7.62
C ALA A 34 14.36 12.76 8.76
N MET A 35 14.99 13.04 9.93
CA MET A 35 14.94 12.14 11.09
C MET A 35 13.51 11.94 11.61
N ARG A 36 12.68 12.98 11.60
CA ARG A 36 11.28 12.89 12.03
C ARG A 36 10.46 12.00 11.08
N SER A 37 10.72 12.09 9.78
CA SER A 37 10.10 11.22 8.77
C SER A 37 10.53 9.76 8.94
N TYR A 38 11.80 9.50 9.25
CA TYR A 38 12.32 8.15 9.51
C TYR A 38 11.73 7.53 10.78
N ARG A 39 11.60 8.28 11.88
CA ARG A 39 11.00 7.78 13.13
C ARG A 39 9.54 7.35 12.94
N GLY A 40 8.77 8.08 12.14
CA GLY A 40 7.39 7.70 11.82
C GLY A 40 7.30 6.37 11.05
N SER A 41 8.24 6.06 10.17
CA SER A 41 8.27 4.79 9.43
C SER A 41 8.66 3.60 10.31
N ASP A 42 9.58 3.79 11.25
CA ASP A 42 9.99 2.74 12.18
C ASP A 42 8.88 2.39 13.19
N GLU A 43 8.12 3.38 13.63
CA GLU A 43 7.00 3.18 14.54
C GLU A 43 5.85 2.42 13.87
N VAL A 44 5.56 2.75 12.61
CA VAL A 44 4.58 2.02 11.79
C VAL A 44 5.04 0.57 11.54
N LEU A 45 6.33 0.34 11.31
CA LEU A 45 6.89 -1.00 11.17
C LEU A 45 6.79 -1.81 12.47
N ARG A 46 7.10 -1.20 13.61
CA ARG A 46 6.97 -1.84 14.95
C ARG A 46 5.52 -2.15 15.30
N LEU A 47 4.59 -1.24 14.99
CA LEU A 47 3.16 -1.46 15.20
C LEU A 47 2.65 -2.60 14.32
N ARG A 48 3.09 -2.68 13.06
CA ARG A 48 2.77 -3.81 12.17
C ARG A 48 3.32 -5.13 12.68
N GLN A 49 4.57 -5.14 13.14
CA GLN A 49 5.16 -6.36 13.73
C GLN A 49 4.41 -6.80 14.97
N ARG A 50 4.01 -5.88 15.86
CA ARG A 50 3.17 -6.18 17.02
C ARG A 50 1.77 -6.66 16.63
N LEU A 51 1.15 -6.06 15.62
CA LEU A 51 -0.13 -6.54 15.07
C LEU A 51 0.00 -7.98 14.55
N TYR A 52 1.04 -8.26 13.76
CA TYR A 52 1.32 -9.61 13.26
C TYR A 52 1.57 -10.62 14.41
N GLN A 53 2.28 -10.21 15.46
CA GLN A 53 2.49 -11.05 16.64
C GLN A 53 1.18 -11.30 17.39
N LEU A 54 0.39 -10.28 17.64
CA LEU A 54 -0.92 -10.39 18.28
C LEU A 54 -1.91 -11.24 17.48
N GLU A 55 -1.94 -11.07 16.15
CA GLU A 55 -2.74 -11.91 15.25
C GLU A 55 -2.30 -13.38 15.31
N ARG A 56 -1.01 -13.64 15.46
CA ARG A 56 -0.44 -14.98 15.58
C ARG A 56 -0.74 -15.59 16.95
N GLU A 57 -0.64 -14.80 18.03
CA GLU A 57 -0.89 -15.23 19.42
C GLU A 57 -2.39 -15.44 19.69
N THR A 58 -3.26 -14.59 19.15
CA THR A 58 -4.71 -14.67 19.34
C THR A 58 -5.38 -15.70 18.44
N GLY A 59 -4.64 -16.33 17.53
CA GLY A 59 -5.20 -17.33 16.61
C GLY A 59 -6.19 -16.74 15.59
N LEU A 60 -6.33 -15.40 15.55
CA LEU A 60 -7.19 -14.70 14.58
C LEU A 60 -6.80 -15.02 13.13
N ASN A 61 -5.53 -15.32 12.88
CA ASN A 61 -5.06 -15.80 11.58
C ASN A 61 -5.55 -17.23 11.24
N ARG A 62 -5.98 -18.02 12.23
CA ARG A 62 -6.59 -19.34 11.97
C ARG A 62 -8.05 -19.25 11.58
N ALA A 63 -8.73 -18.15 11.91
CA ALA A 63 -10.13 -17.94 11.58
C ALA A 63 -10.35 -17.40 10.15
N PHE A 64 -9.29 -16.92 9.49
CA PHE A 64 -9.39 -16.41 8.13
C PHE A 64 -8.88 -17.46 7.13
N ASP A 65 -9.76 -18.37 6.76
CA ASP A 65 -9.58 -19.18 5.55
C ASP A 65 -10.10 -18.38 4.36
N PRO A 66 -9.22 -17.80 3.52
CA PRO A 66 -9.64 -17.04 2.35
C PRO A 66 -10.33 -17.92 1.30
N GLY A 67 -10.30 -19.24 1.49
CA GLY A 67 -10.73 -20.22 0.50
C GLY A 67 -9.66 -20.46 -0.59
N PRO A 68 -9.97 -21.25 -1.60
CA PRO A 68 -9.07 -21.57 -2.69
C PRO A 68 -8.75 -20.32 -3.53
N ALA A 69 -7.52 -20.23 -4.03
CA ALA A 69 -7.11 -19.19 -4.95
C ALA A 69 -7.78 -19.41 -6.32
N VAL A 70 -8.74 -18.56 -6.68
CA VAL A 70 -9.38 -18.56 -8.00
C VAL A 70 -8.62 -17.72 -9.01
N LEU A 71 -7.78 -16.80 -8.57
CA LEU A 71 -6.75 -16.15 -9.35
C LEU A 71 -5.42 -16.35 -8.61
N PRO A 72 -4.54 -17.24 -9.11
CA PRO A 72 -3.24 -17.44 -8.48
C PRO A 72 -2.40 -16.19 -8.57
N LEU A 73 -1.47 -16.04 -7.63
CA LEU A 73 -0.58 -14.91 -7.53
C LEU A 73 0.18 -14.66 -8.83
N ARG A 74 -0.14 -13.58 -9.53
CA ARG A 74 0.44 -13.21 -10.84
C ARG A 74 0.70 -11.73 -10.97
N TRP A 75 1.62 -11.38 -11.85
CA TRP A 75 1.85 -10.00 -12.26
C TRP A 75 0.80 -9.54 -13.27
N ILE A 76 0.24 -8.36 -13.05
CA ILE A 76 -0.69 -7.68 -13.93
C ILE A 76 -0.02 -6.37 -14.35
N PRO A 77 0.31 -6.18 -15.64
CA PRO A 77 0.88 -4.92 -16.12
C PRO A 77 -0.17 -3.82 -16.19
N ALA A 78 0.26 -2.56 -16.25
CA ALA A 78 -0.62 -1.43 -16.51
C ALA A 78 -1.35 -1.60 -17.85
N GLY A 79 -2.65 -1.39 -17.87
CA GLY A 79 -3.53 -1.71 -18.98
C GLY A 79 -3.85 -3.21 -19.14
N GLY A 80 -3.18 -4.07 -18.35
CA GLY A 80 -3.40 -5.51 -18.37
C GLY A 80 -4.61 -5.93 -17.55
N THR A 81 -5.12 -7.12 -17.88
CA THR A 81 -6.30 -7.71 -17.26
C THR A 81 -6.00 -9.09 -16.67
N ALA A 82 -6.78 -9.49 -15.68
CA ALA A 82 -6.78 -10.84 -15.14
C ALA A 82 -8.21 -11.25 -14.78
N THR A 83 -8.54 -12.50 -15.11
CA THR A 83 -9.84 -13.08 -14.78
C THR A 83 -9.61 -14.29 -13.90
N SER A 84 -10.44 -14.46 -12.87
CA SER A 84 -10.42 -15.63 -12.01
C SER A 84 -10.86 -16.89 -12.78
N SER A 85 -10.41 -18.06 -12.34
CA SER A 85 -10.69 -19.34 -13.00
C SER A 85 -12.18 -19.70 -13.02
N ASP A 86 -12.94 -19.17 -12.07
CA ASP A 86 -14.41 -19.32 -11.99
C ASP A 86 -15.16 -18.28 -12.83
N GLY A 87 -14.45 -17.34 -13.47
CA GLY A 87 -15.04 -16.24 -14.25
C GLY A 87 -15.75 -15.16 -13.43
N GLY A 88 -15.87 -15.33 -12.12
CA GLY A 88 -16.65 -14.45 -11.25
C GLY A 88 -15.96 -13.14 -10.86
N CYS A 89 -14.63 -13.06 -11.03
CA CYS A 89 -13.86 -11.86 -10.73
C CYS A 89 -12.98 -11.45 -11.92
N PHE A 90 -13.08 -10.19 -12.31
CA PHE A 90 -12.25 -9.58 -13.34
C PHE A 90 -11.52 -8.38 -12.75
N LEU A 91 -10.21 -8.32 -13.01
CA LEU A 91 -9.32 -7.24 -12.60
C LEU A 91 -8.74 -6.56 -13.83
N MET A 92 -8.69 -5.25 -13.84
CA MET A 92 -7.95 -4.44 -14.82
C MET A 92 -7.08 -3.44 -14.08
N MET A 93 -5.78 -3.49 -14.33
CA MET A 93 -4.84 -2.57 -13.70
C MET A 93 -4.69 -1.29 -14.53
N HIS A 94 -4.84 -0.13 -13.91
CA HIS A 94 -4.66 1.17 -14.56
C HIS A 94 -3.28 1.76 -14.30
N ALA A 95 -2.87 1.79 -13.04
CA ALA A 95 -1.61 2.38 -12.63
C ALA A 95 -1.08 1.77 -11.33
N SER A 96 0.22 1.83 -11.14
CA SER A 96 0.87 1.56 -9.86
C SER A 96 1.87 2.64 -9.52
N SER A 97 1.92 3.01 -8.25
CA SER A 97 2.88 3.96 -7.69
C SER A 97 3.62 3.32 -6.52
N PRO A 98 4.80 2.74 -6.77
CA PRO A 98 5.60 2.12 -5.71
C PRO A 98 5.96 3.09 -4.58
N LEU A 99 6.25 4.36 -4.90
CA LEU A 99 6.56 5.41 -3.92
C LEU A 99 5.39 5.68 -2.97
N GLN A 100 4.17 5.69 -3.48
CA GLN A 100 2.95 5.89 -2.69
C GLN A 100 2.39 4.57 -2.15
N ARG A 101 2.97 3.43 -2.54
CA ARG A 101 2.49 2.07 -2.22
C ARG A 101 1.03 1.85 -2.63
N LYS A 102 0.61 2.44 -3.76
CA LYS A 102 -0.77 2.42 -4.24
C LYS A 102 -0.87 1.82 -5.63
N VAL A 103 -1.94 1.06 -5.84
CA VAL A 103 -2.33 0.49 -7.13
C VAL A 103 -3.76 0.92 -7.43
N VAL A 104 -4.02 1.31 -8.66
CA VAL A 104 -5.36 1.64 -9.14
C VAL A 104 -5.87 0.50 -10.02
N LEU A 105 -6.94 -0.14 -9.58
CA LEU A 105 -7.57 -1.28 -10.27
C LEU A 105 -9.04 -1.01 -10.52
N THR A 106 -9.54 -1.47 -11.65
CA THR A 106 -10.97 -1.75 -11.83
C THR A 106 -11.21 -3.19 -11.39
N VAL A 107 -12.17 -3.37 -10.49
CA VAL A 107 -12.62 -4.68 -10.02
C VAL A 107 -14.06 -4.88 -10.47
N ARG A 108 -14.32 -5.96 -11.17
CA ARG A 108 -15.67 -6.39 -11.55
C ARG A 108 -15.93 -7.77 -10.96
N ILE A 109 -16.95 -7.87 -10.15
CA ILE A 109 -17.40 -9.11 -9.51
C ILE A 109 -18.78 -9.47 -10.07
N ASP A 110 -19.01 -10.72 -10.39
CA ASP A 110 -20.30 -11.18 -10.90
C ASP A 110 -21.43 -10.93 -9.86
N GLY A 111 -22.49 -10.29 -10.33
CA GLY A 111 -23.60 -9.88 -9.46
C GLY A 111 -23.44 -8.54 -8.76
N LEU A 112 -22.31 -7.85 -8.92
CA LEU A 112 -22.10 -6.50 -8.40
C LEU A 112 -21.96 -5.48 -9.55
N PRO A 113 -22.37 -4.21 -9.31
CA PRO A 113 -22.06 -3.15 -10.26
C PRO A 113 -20.55 -2.99 -10.41
N THR A 114 -20.11 -2.78 -11.64
CA THR A 114 -18.67 -2.56 -11.93
C THR A 114 -18.18 -1.36 -11.13
N ARG A 115 -17.26 -1.58 -10.21
CA ARG A 115 -16.61 -0.52 -9.46
C ARG A 115 -15.34 -0.13 -10.20
N THR A 116 -15.35 1.03 -10.83
CA THR A 116 -14.20 1.60 -11.51
C THR A 116 -13.31 2.36 -10.53
N HIS A 117 -12.00 2.20 -10.68
CA HIS A 117 -10.97 3.01 -10.00
C HIS A 117 -10.91 2.89 -8.46
N HIS A 118 -10.74 1.68 -7.97
CA HIS A 118 -10.34 1.50 -6.58
C HIS A 118 -8.84 1.69 -6.41
N THR A 119 -8.48 2.51 -5.42
CA THR A 119 -7.08 2.64 -4.99
C THR A 119 -6.81 1.65 -3.87
N PHE A 120 -5.89 0.73 -4.09
CA PHE A 120 -5.46 -0.26 -3.11
C PHE A 120 -4.08 0.10 -2.57
N VAL A 121 -3.87 -0.16 -1.28
CA VAL A 121 -2.56 -0.02 -0.64
C VAL A 121 -1.89 -1.39 -0.57
N LEU A 122 -0.56 -1.44 -0.73
CA LEU A 122 0.20 -2.68 -0.62
C LEU A 122 -0.06 -3.38 0.73
N GLY A 123 -0.39 -4.68 0.66
CA GLY A 123 -0.75 -5.50 1.81
C GLY A 123 -2.20 -5.33 2.30
N GLN A 124 -3.01 -4.51 1.62
CA GLN A 124 -4.44 -4.41 1.90
C GLN A 124 -5.17 -5.62 1.33
N ARG A 125 -6.10 -6.14 2.13
CA ARG A 125 -7.11 -7.13 1.72
C ARG A 125 -8.44 -6.44 1.58
N ILE A 126 -9.16 -6.72 0.51
CA ILE A 126 -10.52 -6.21 0.32
C ILE A 126 -11.42 -7.37 -0.05
N GLU A 127 -12.54 -7.46 0.64
CA GLU A 127 -13.55 -8.47 0.41
C GLU A 127 -14.72 -7.88 -0.41
N PHE A 128 -15.21 -8.69 -1.34
CA PHE A 128 -16.35 -8.40 -2.17
C PHE A 128 -17.30 -9.60 -2.14
N THR A 129 -18.56 -9.37 -1.79
CA THR A 129 -19.57 -10.43 -1.79
C THR A 129 -20.23 -10.49 -3.17
N GLY A 130 -19.91 -11.49 -3.94
CA GLY A 130 -20.51 -11.80 -5.25
C GLY A 130 -21.56 -12.91 -5.17
N LYS A 131 -22.07 -13.34 -6.32
CA LYS A 131 -23.07 -14.43 -6.40
C LYS A 131 -22.50 -15.77 -5.94
N SER A 132 -21.25 -16.06 -6.29
CA SER A 132 -20.60 -17.34 -6.00
C SER A 132 -19.99 -17.41 -4.61
N GLY A 133 -19.86 -16.28 -3.90
CA GLY A 133 -19.24 -16.24 -2.59
C GLY A 133 -18.56 -14.91 -2.28
N VAL A 134 -17.65 -14.94 -1.31
CA VAL A 134 -16.83 -13.79 -0.92
C VAL A 134 -15.48 -13.89 -1.60
N TYR A 135 -15.22 -12.93 -2.48
CA TYR A 135 -13.93 -12.76 -3.14
C TYR A 135 -13.03 -11.89 -2.29
N THR A 136 -11.84 -12.39 -1.98
CA THR A 136 -10.80 -11.63 -1.26
C THR A 136 -9.68 -11.28 -2.23
N LEU A 137 -9.49 -10.00 -2.50
CA LEU A 137 -8.40 -9.47 -3.32
C LEU A 137 -7.23 -9.05 -2.43
N GLU A 138 -6.04 -9.54 -2.75
CA GLU A 138 -4.79 -9.17 -2.08
C GLU A 138 -3.77 -8.62 -3.08
N ILE A 139 -3.11 -7.51 -2.71
CA ILE A 139 -1.97 -6.97 -3.44
C ILE A 139 -0.69 -7.27 -2.67
N HIS A 140 0.12 -8.18 -3.20
CA HIS A 140 1.32 -8.67 -2.53
C HIS A 140 2.57 -7.82 -2.78
N SER A 141 2.73 -7.34 -4.01
CA SER A 141 3.86 -6.51 -4.40
C SER A 141 3.51 -5.62 -5.57
N MET A 142 4.28 -4.56 -5.75
CA MET A 142 4.11 -3.65 -6.87
C MET A 142 5.47 -3.12 -7.33
N GLU A 143 5.56 -2.90 -8.62
CA GLU A 143 6.67 -2.24 -9.30
C GLU A 143 6.12 -1.12 -10.17
N LYS A 144 7.01 -0.38 -10.83
CA LYS A 144 6.58 0.59 -11.82
C LYS A 144 5.79 -0.15 -12.93
N ASP A 145 4.57 0.32 -13.19
CA ASP A 145 3.69 -0.18 -14.25
C ASP A 145 3.25 -1.66 -14.14
N ARG A 146 3.44 -2.30 -12.99
CA ARG A 146 2.88 -3.64 -12.72
C ARG A 146 2.63 -3.89 -11.23
N ALA A 147 1.63 -4.72 -10.95
CA ALA A 147 1.32 -5.16 -9.59
C ALA A 147 1.12 -6.68 -9.56
N ARG A 148 1.46 -7.29 -8.44
CA ARG A 148 1.27 -8.72 -8.19
C ARG A 148 0.08 -8.92 -7.28
N ALA A 149 -0.97 -9.54 -7.80
CA ALA A 149 -2.24 -9.72 -7.12
C ALA A 149 -2.67 -11.19 -7.10
N ALA A 150 -3.46 -11.54 -6.09
CA ALA A 150 -4.16 -12.82 -5.98
C ALA A 150 -5.61 -12.57 -5.60
N VAL A 151 -6.51 -13.48 -6.00
CA VAL A 151 -7.91 -13.49 -5.59
C VAL A 151 -8.25 -14.86 -5.04
N PHE A 152 -8.88 -14.87 -3.89
CA PHE A 152 -9.38 -16.07 -3.22
C PHE A 152 -10.90 -16.05 -3.21
N LEU A 153 -11.53 -17.20 -3.30
CA LEU A 153 -12.98 -17.34 -3.22
C LEU A 153 -13.36 -18.21 -2.04
N ARG A 154 -14.08 -17.64 -1.10
CA ARG A 154 -14.73 -18.38 -0.02
C ARG A 154 -16.21 -18.55 -0.39
N SER A 155 -16.64 -19.78 -0.69
CA SER A 155 -18.05 -20.09 -0.96
C SER A 155 -18.88 -19.74 0.28
N LEU A 156 -19.99 -19.05 0.06
CA LEU A 156 -21.01 -18.89 1.06
C LEU A 156 -21.69 -20.26 1.21
N HIS A 157 -21.21 -21.09 2.14
CA HIS A 157 -22.01 -22.21 2.58
C HIS A 157 -23.29 -21.62 3.19
N MET A 158 -24.37 -21.59 2.38
CA MET A 158 -25.68 -21.57 2.99
C MET A 158 -25.75 -22.81 3.87
N GLY A 159 -25.66 -22.59 5.18
CA GLY A 159 -25.88 -23.64 6.15
C GLY A 159 -27.19 -24.35 5.80
N ALA A 160 -27.08 -25.50 5.16
CA ALA A 160 -28.20 -26.43 5.06
C ALA A 160 -28.62 -26.66 6.52
N ARG A 161 -29.75 -26.12 6.90
CA ARG A 161 -30.46 -26.51 8.10
C ARG A 161 -30.63 -28.04 8.07
N ALA A 162 -29.71 -28.75 8.69
CA ALA A 162 -29.93 -30.09 9.15
C ALA A 162 -30.95 -29.99 10.30
N GLY A 163 -32.21 -30.12 9.98
CA GLY A 163 -33.27 -30.02 10.98
C GLY A 163 -34.65 -30.13 10.34
N ASP A 164 -34.93 -31.27 9.70
CA ASP A 164 -36.28 -31.80 9.60
C ASP A 164 -36.20 -33.27 9.16
N GLN A 165 -35.86 -34.11 10.10
CA GLN A 165 -36.23 -35.51 10.09
C GLN A 165 -36.71 -35.86 11.53
N ALA A 166 -37.99 -35.68 11.75
CA ALA A 166 -38.75 -36.33 12.79
C ALA A 166 -39.80 -37.20 12.13
#